data_d2b4e3feb309c495d29ac6afb5af8a78
#
_entry.id   d2b4e3feb309c495d29ac6afb5af8a78
#
_cell.length_a   1.000
_cell.length_b   1.000
_cell.length_c   1.000
_cell.angle_alpha   90.00
_cell.angle_beta   90.00
_cell.angle_gamma   90.00
#
_symmetry.space_group_name_H-M   'P 1'
#
loop_
_entity.id
_entity.type
_entity.pdbx_description
1 polymer ?
#
loop_
_entity_poly.entity_id
_entity_poly.type
_entity_poly.pdbx_seq_one_letter_code
_entity_poly.pdbx_strand_id
1 'polypeptide(L)'
;MEFQSDMTVTHTNLILASASPRRRELLALAGIPFEIVVSPAQEPAPDGGEHPAAYAARMARLKAAAVAETRPDAVVLGADSVVAVGETILGKPADAADALRMLRLLSGRGHQVVTGCALFAPGREPEIFTVATDVTMGVVSEDRLAAYVATGEPLDKAGAYAIQGGAAAFVTTICGSYTNVVGLPLAEVVEILRSYGVIAPR
;
A
#
# COMPACT_ATOMS: atom_id res chain seq x y z
N MET A 1 0.07 -39.87 -33.49
CA MET A 1 -0.19 -38.45 -33.77
C MET A 1 -0.35 -37.79 -32.39
N GLU A 2 0.82 -37.50 -31.77
CA GLU A 2 0.90 -36.92 -30.41
C GLU A 2 0.69 -35.43 -30.50
N PHE A 3 -0.39 -34.96 -29.90
CA PHE A 3 -0.58 -33.53 -29.64
C PHE A 3 0.26 -33.18 -28.41
N GLN A 4 1.51 -32.78 -28.61
CA GLN A 4 2.25 -32.02 -27.63
C GLN A 4 1.64 -30.63 -27.56
N SER A 5 0.78 -30.45 -26.57
CA SER A 5 0.35 -29.12 -26.12
C SER A 5 1.54 -28.48 -25.40
N ASP A 6 2.28 -27.69 -26.15
CA ASP A 6 3.33 -26.82 -25.64
C ASP A 6 2.65 -25.69 -24.85
N MET A 7 2.29 -25.97 -23.60
CA MET A 7 1.89 -24.93 -22.65
C MET A 7 3.17 -24.19 -22.23
N THR A 8 3.60 -23.26 -23.06
CA THR A 8 4.54 -22.22 -22.65
C THR A 8 3.88 -21.42 -21.54
N VAL A 9 4.19 -21.78 -20.28
CA VAL A 9 3.95 -20.92 -19.14
C VAL A 9 4.85 -19.71 -19.35
N THR A 10 4.29 -18.66 -19.95
CA THR A 10 4.94 -17.37 -20.02
C THR A 10 5.09 -16.88 -18.58
N HIS A 11 6.28 -17.06 -18.01
CA HIS A 11 6.65 -16.43 -16.75
C HIS A 11 6.64 -14.92 -16.95
N THR A 12 5.47 -14.32 -16.83
CA THR A 12 5.34 -12.88 -16.86
C THR A 12 6.05 -12.35 -15.62
N ASN A 13 7.15 -11.64 -15.84
CA ASN A 13 8.00 -11.13 -14.76
C ASN A 13 7.24 -10.03 -14.01
N LEU A 14 6.86 -10.30 -12.76
CA LEU A 14 6.22 -9.30 -11.89
C LEU A 14 7.30 -8.48 -11.17
N ILE A 15 7.17 -7.17 -11.23
CA ILE A 15 8.01 -6.22 -10.51
C ILE A 15 7.16 -5.47 -9.48
N LEU A 16 7.62 -5.44 -8.24
CA LEU A 16 7.08 -4.57 -7.21
C LEU A 16 7.86 -3.25 -7.19
N ALA A 17 7.21 -2.16 -7.64
CA ALA A 17 7.77 -0.81 -7.68
C ALA A 17 7.70 -0.13 -6.29
N SER A 18 8.27 -0.74 -5.25
CA SER A 18 8.17 -0.25 -3.88
C SER A 18 9.35 -0.66 -3.01
N ALA A 19 9.82 0.26 -2.16
CA ALA A 19 10.82 -0.02 -1.12
C ALA A 19 10.20 -0.60 0.17
N SER A 20 8.86 -0.69 0.27
CA SER A 20 8.17 -1.10 1.50
C SER A 20 8.41 -2.57 1.83
N PRO A 21 9.03 -2.90 2.98
CA PRO A 21 9.21 -4.29 3.42
C PRO A 21 7.87 -5.01 3.60
N ARG A 22 6.85 -4.31 4.10
CA ARG A 22 5.51 -4.87 4.34
C ARG A 22 4.81 -5.31 3.06
N ARG A 23 4.90 -4.53 1.97
CA ARG A 23 4.34 -4.92 0.66
C ARG A 23 5.04 -6.14 0.09
N ARG A 24 6.37 -6.21 0.25
CA ARG A 24 7.17 -7.38 -0.13
C ARG A 24 6.71 -8.63 0.63
N GLU A 25 6.54 -8.51 1.94
CA GLU A 25 6.08 -9.63 2.78
C GLU A 25 4.68 -10.10 2.40
N LEU A 26 3.75 -9.18 2.12
CA LEU A 26 2.40 -9.52 1.68
C LEU A 26 2.38 -10.25 0.34
N LEU A 27 3.15 -9.82 -0.65
CA LEU A 27 3.26 -10.55 -1.93
C LEU A 27 3.93 -11.92 -1.74
N ALA A 28 4.94 -12.01 -0.89
CA ALA A 28 5.60 -13.28 -0.58
C ALA A 28 4.64 -14.26 0.11
N LEU A 29 3.76 -13.81 1.00
CA LEU A 29 2.70 -14.63 1.60
C LEU A 29 1.73 -15.22 0.56
N ALA A 30 1.47 -14.51 -0.53
CA ALA A 30 0.66 -15.03 -1.63
C ALA A 30 1.40 -16.08 -2.49
N GLY A 31 2.67 -16.31 -2.25
CA GLY A 31 3.50 -17.25 -3.01
C GLY A 31 3.77 -16.80 -4.45
N ILE A 32 3.69 -15.50 -4.71
CA ILE A 32 3.89 -14.91 -6.03
C ILE A 32 5.38 -14.56 -6.17
N PRO A 33 6.09 -15.07 -7.19
CA PRO A 33 7.45 -14.66 -7.46
C PRO A 33 7.47 -13.25 -8.05
N PHE A 34 8.36 -12.38 -7.57
CA PHE A 34 8.50 -11.01 -8.04
C PHE A 34 9.92 -10.49 -7.85
N GLU A 35 10.27 -9.50 -8.65
CA GLU A 35 11.48 -8.68 -8.49
C GLU A 35 11.12 -7.36 -7.78
N ILE A 36 12.06 -6.78 -7.04
CA ILE A 36 11.89 -5.45 -6.43
C ILE A 36 12.71 -4.45 -7.23
N VAL A 37 12.04 -3.43 -7.74
CA VAL A 37 12.68 -2.25 -8.33
C VAL A 37 12.11 -1.01 -7.66
N VAL A 38 12.91 -0.34 -6.85
CA VAL A 38 12.45 0.87 -6.15
C VAL A 38 12.18 1.97 -7.16
N SER A 39 10.97 2.53 -7.13
CA SER A 39 10.60 3.63 -8.03
C SER A 39 11.44 4.88 -7.75
N PRO A 40 12.02 5.50 -8.79
CA PRO A 40 12.70 6.78 -8.67
C PRO A 40 11.75 7.99 -8.65
N ALA A 41 10.43 7.76 -8.75
CA ALA A 41 9.45 8.83 -8.82
C ALA A 41 9.45 9.68 -7.55
N GLN A 42 9.44 11.00 -7.74
CA GLN A 42 9.20 11.93 -6.64
C GLN A 42 7.72 11.90 -6.26
N GLU A 43 7.45 11.97 -4.98
CA GLU A 43 6.10 11.94 -4.42
C GLU A 43 5.69 13.39 -4.06
N PRO A 44 4.97 14.12 -4.94
CA PRO A 44 4.48 15.45 -4.62
C PRO A 44 3.44 15.37 -3.50
N ALA A 45 3.36 16.41 -2.69
CA ALA A 45 2.31 16.54 -1.68
C ALA A 45 0.91 16.48 -2.33
N PRO A 46 -0.13 16.17 -1.54
CA PRO A 46 -1.51 16.27 -2.02
C PRO A 46 -1.82 17.70 -2.49
N ASP A 47 -2.55 17.80 -3.59
CA ASP A 47 -3.11 19.09 -4.03
C ASP A 47 -4.17 19.57 -3.03
N GLY A 48 -4.38 20.89 -2.95
CA GLY A 48 -5.35 21.45 -2.01
C GLY A 48 -6.76 20.87 -2.25
N GLY A 49 -7.29 20.13 -1.28
CA GLY A 49 -8.59 19.46 -1.38
C GLY A 49 -8.60 18.15 -2.20
N GLU A 50 -7.45 17.62 -2.54
CA GLU A 50 -7.39 16.31 -3.22
C GLU A 50 -7.94 15.19 -2.32
N HIS A 51 -8.90 14.43 -2.84
CA HIS A 51 -9.49 13.31 -2.11
C HIS A 51 -8.46 12.21 -1.84
N PRO A 52 -8.43 11.58 -0.63
CA PRO A 52 -7.43 10.57 -0.27
C PRO A 52 -7.25 9.44 -1.29
N ALA A 53 -8.36 8.94 -1.87
CA ALA A 53 -8.31 7.90 -2.89
C ALA A 53 -7.66 8.39 -4.19
N ALA A 54 -7.94 9.63 -4.62
CA ALA A 54 -7.34 10.20 -5.82
C ALA A 54 -5.83 10.38 -5.64
N TYR A 55 -5.40 10.89 -4.49
CA TYR A 55 -3.99 11.02 -4.15
C TYR A 55 -3.26 9.68 -4.12
N ALA A 56 -3.80 8.67 -3.40
CA ALA A 56 -3.19 7.34 -3.34
C ALA A 56 -3.08 6.69 -4.73
N ALA A 57 -4.12 6.80 -5.56
CA ALA A 57 -4.10 6.30 -6.94
C ALA A 57 -3.06 7.01 -7.80
N ARG A 58 -2.97 8.35 -7.71
CA ARG A 58 -1.98 9.16 -8.42
C ARG A 58 -0.55 8.77 -8.03
N MET A 59 -0.27 8.59 -6.74
CA MET A 59 1.05 8.17 -6.25
C MET A 59 1.40 6.76 -6.70
N ALA A 60 0.45 5.82 -6.61
CA ALA A 60 0.65 4.46 -7.09
C ALA A 60 0.98 4.43 -8.59
N ARG A 61 0.24 5.20 -9.39
CA ARG A 61 0.48 5.33 -10.84
C ARG A 61 1.86 5.91 -11.13
N LEU A 62 2.25 6.99 -10.48
CA LEU A 62 3.58 7.60 -10.66
C LEU A 62 4.71 6.61 -10.37
N LYS A 63 4.58 5.85 -9.27
CA LYS A 63 5.57 4.84 -8.89
C LYS A 63 5.66 3.72 -9.91
N ALA A 64 4.53 3.18 -10.36
CA ALA A 64 4.52 2.09 -11.32
C ALA A 64 5.00 2.55 -12.70
N ALA A 65 4.55 3.69 -13.20
CA ALA A 65 4.92 4.23 -14.51
C ALA A 65 6.43 4.43 -14.64
N ALA A 66 7.07 5.05 -13.64
CA ALA A 66 8.51 5.31 -13.67
C ALA A 66 9.36 4.04 -13.75
N VAL A 67 8.86 2.91 -13.23
CA VAL A 67 9.54 1.60 -13.38
C VAL A 67 9.17 0.94 -14.69
N ALA A 68 7.90 1.00 -15.12
CA ALA A 68 7.44 0.41 -16.37
C ALA A 68 8.15 0.99 -17.60
N GLU A 69 8.48 2.28 -17.59
CA GLU A 69 9.26 2.94 -18.65
C GLU A 69 10.63 2.28 -18.87
N THR A 70 11.24 1.77 -17.81
CA THR A 70 12.55 1.09 -17.87
C THR A 70 12.47 -0.42 -18.04
N ARG A 71 11.27 -0.99 -17.84
CA ARG A 71 11.01 -2.43 -17.84
C ARG A 71 9.75 -2.76 -18.69
N PRO A 72 9.78 -2.45 -20.00
CA PRO A 72 8.58 -2.53 -20.86
C PRO A 72 8.01 -3.94 -21.04
N ASP A 73 8.82 -4.98 -20.77
CA ASP A 73 8.42 -6.39 -20.93
C ASP A 73 7.88 -7.02 -19.64
N ALA A 74 7.80 -6.25 -18.54
CA ALA A 74 7.37 -6.74 -17.23
C ALA A 74 5.96 -6.25 -16.86
N VAL A 75 5.30 -6.97 -15.96
CA VAL A 75 4.16 -6.45 -15.22
C VAL A 75 4.67 -5.71 -13.99
N VAL A 76 4.34 -4.43 -13.87
CA VAL A 76 4.81 -3.57 -12.79
C VAL A 76 3.67 -3.21 -11.86
N LEU A 77 3.77 -3.56 -10.59
CA LEU A 77 2.84 -3.19 -9.53
C LEU A 77 3.43 -2.05 -8.69
N GLY A 78 2.77 -0.90 -8.73
CA GLY A 78 3.00 0.21 -7.81
C GLY A 78 1.88 0.30 -6.78
N ALA A 79 2.18 0.74 -5.59
CA ALA A 79 1.18 1.01 -4.56
C ALA A 79 1.57 2.20 -3.69
N ASP A 80 0.56 2.91 -3.20
CA ASP A 80 0.72 3.96 -2.20
C ASP A 80 -0.40 3.92 -1.17
N SER A 81 -0.10 4.23 0.09
CA SER A 81 -1.06 4.16 1.18
C SER A 81 -1.05 5.44 1.99
N VAL A 82 -2.23 5.95 2.28
CA VAL A 82 -2.43 7.12 3.14
C VAL A 82 -3.41 6.80 4.26
N VAL A 83 -3.27 7.51 5.37
CA VAL A 83 -4.26 7.55 6.45
C VAL A 83 -5.07 8.82 6.30
N ALA A 84 -6.39 8.75 6.46
CA ALA A 84 -7.25 9.92 6.33
C ALA A 84 -8.27 10.01 7.47
N VAL A 85 -8.47 11.21 7.99
CA VAL A 85 -9.56 11.55 8.90
C VAL A 85 -10.52 12.49 8.16
N GLY A 86 -11.67 11.95 7.75
CA GLY A 86 -12.49 12.63 6.75
C GLY A 86 -11.68 12.82 5.45
N GLU A 87 -11.59 14.05 4.96
CA GLU A 87 -10.81 14.40 3.77
C GLU A 87 -9.35 14.80 4.08
N THR A 88 -8.98 14.86 5.37
CA THR A 88 -7.63 15.26 5.78
C THR A 88 -6.67 14.08 5.64
N ILE A 89 -5.73 14.19 4.71
CA ILE A 89 -4.67 13.19 4.50
C ILE A 89 -3.58 13.36 5.55
N LEU A 90 -3.24 12.26 6.24
CA LEU A 90 -2.12 12.16 7.15
C LEU A 90 -1.01 11.35 6.47
N GLY A 91 0.00 12.05 6.00
CA GLY A 91 1.22 11.43 5.46
C GLY A 91 2.14 10.90 6.55
N LYS A 92 3.42 10.75 6.23
CA LYS A 92 4.44 10.48 7.25
C LYS A 92 4.66 11.73 8.10
N PRO A 93 4.85 11.59 9.42
CA PRO A 93 5.13 12.73 10.27
C PRO A 93 6.49 13.35 9.92
N ALA A 94 6.59 14.67 10.06
CA ALA A 94 7.83 15.41 9.84
C ALA A 94 8.87 15.13 10.95
N ASP A 95 8.38 14.95 12.16
CA ASP A 95 9.18 14.70 13.37
C ASP A 95 8.34 14.02 14.47
N ALA A 96 8.93 13.84 15.65
CA ALA A 96 8.26 13.25 16.81
C ALA A 96 7.07 14.08 17.31
N ALA A 97 7.16 15.41 17.24
CA ALA A 97 6.06 16.29 17.65
C ALA A 97 4.87 16.16 16.71
N ASP A 98 5.13 16.09 15.41
CA ASP A 98 4.09 15.87 14.40
C ASP A 98 3.49 14.46 14.49
N ALA A 99 4.30 13.43 14.77
CA ALA A 99 3.82 12.08 15.07
C ALA A 99 2.84 12.06 16.26
N LEU A 100 3.20 12.74 17.33
CA LEU A 100 2.32 12.85 18.50
C LEU A 100 1.02 13.60 18.19
N ARG A 101 1.10 14.68 17.41
CA ARG A 101 -0.07 15.43 16.93
C ARG A 101 -1.01 14.51 16.12
N MET A 102 -0.46 13.72 15.18
CA MET A 102 -1.25 12.78 14.37
C MET A 102 -1.92 11.72 15.25
N LEU A 103 -1.19 11.11 16.16
CA LEU A 103 -1.73 10.08 17.07
C LEU A 103 -2.82 10.62 17.99
N ARG A 104 -2.70 11.86 18.48
CA ARG A 104 -3.76 12.55 19.24
C ARG A 104 -5.03 12.72 18.40
N LEU A 105 -4.86 13.06 17.12
CA LEU A 105 -5.99 13.20 16.19
C LEU A 105 -6.70 11.87 15.96
N LEU A 106 -5.96 10.75 15.94
CA LEU A 106 -6.50 9.40 15.70
C LEU A 106 -7.08 8.75 16.97
N SER A 107 -6.59 9.12 18.16
CA SER A 107 -7.02 8.55 19.44
C SER A 107 -8.52 8.74 19.68
N GLY A 108 -9.23 7.66 19.97
CA GLY A 108 -10.67 7.64 20.22
C GLY A 108 -11.53 7.88 18.98
N ARG A 109 -10.98 7.71 17.75
CA ARG A 109 -11.70 8.03 16.50
C ARG A 109 -11.58 6.93 15.45
N GLY A 110 -12.57 6.94 14.54
CA GLY A 110 -12.48 6.25 13.26
C GLY A 110 -11.67 7.07 12.25
N HIS A 111 -10.93 6.36 11.42
CA HIS A 111 -10.18 6.92 10.30
C HIS A 111 -10.12 5.89 9.18
N GLN A 112 -9.67 6.27 7.99
CA GLN A 112 -9.50 5.38 6.86
C GLN A 112 -8.02 5.17 6.54
N VAL A 113 -7.70 3.94 6.17
CA VAL A 113 -6.47 3.62 5.45
C VAL A 113 -6.85 3.36 4.00
N VAL A 114 -6.36 4.19 3.10
CA VAL A 114 -6.64 4.09 1.66
C VAL A 114 -5.35 3.74 0.94
N THR A 115 -5.37 2.61 0.22
CA THR A 115 -4.27 2.22 -0.65
C THR A 115 -4.70 2.31 -2.10
N GLY A 116 -3.94 3.08 -2.88
CA GLY A 116 -3.97 3.05 -4.33
C GLY A 116 -3.01 1.98 -4.86
N CYS A 117 -3.43 1.30 -5.90
CA CYS A 117 -2.63 0.35 -6.67
C CYS A 117 -2.67 0.70 -8.15
N ALA A 118 -1.56 0.49 -8.84
CA ALA A 118 -1.47 0.65 -10.28
C ALA A 118 -0.67 -0.50 -10.87
N LEU A 119 -1.24 -1.16 -11.89
CA LEU A 119 -0.58 -2.21 -12.64
C LEU A 119 -0.36 -1.72 -14.08
N PHE A 120 0.88 -1.85 -14.53
CA PHE A 120 1.30 -1.65 -15.91
C PHE A 120 1.73 -2.98 -16.48
N ALA A 121 1.22 -3.33 -17.65
CA ALA A 121 1.59 -4.58 -18.33
C ALA A 121 1.79 -4.34 -19.83
N PRO A 122 2.65 -5.12 -20.51
CA PRO A 122 2.90 -4.99 -21.92
C PRO A 122 1.61 -5.09 -22.74
N GLY A 123 1.39 -4.10 -23.64
CA GLY A 123 0.25 -4.10 -24.55
C GLY A 123 -1.12 -3.91 -23.92
N ARG A 124 -1.19 -3.46 -22.66
CA ARG A 124 -2.44 -3.18 -21.95
C ARG A 124 -2.48 -1.76 -21.42
N GLU A 125 -3.68 -1.20 -21.32
CA GLU A 125 -3.89 0.03 -20.57
C GLU A 125 -3.62 -0.20 -19.08
N PRO A 126 -3.05 0.78 -18.36
CA PRO A 126 -2.81 0.65 -16.93
C PRO A 126 -4.09 0.45 -16.14
N GLU A 127 -4.11 -0.55 -15.27
CA GLU A 127 -5.21 -0.74 -14.32
C GLU A 127 -4.90 -0.05 -13.00
N ILE A 128 -5.78 0.87 -12.59
CA ILE A 128 -5.61 1.67 -11.38
C ILE A 128 -6.87 1.52 -10.54
N PHE A 129 -6.68 1.17 -9.27
CA PHE A 129 -7.79 1.03 -8.32
C PHE A 129 -7.39 1.47 -6.92
N THR A 130 -8.36 1.66 -6.06
CA THR A 130 -8.16 2.01 -4.65
C THR A 130 -8.99 1.13 -3.75
N VAL A 131 -8.45 0.82 -2.57
CA VAL A 131 -9.16 0.10 -1.51
C VAL A 131 -9.09 0.95 -0.24
N ALA A 132 -10.25 1.19 0.37
CA ALA A 132 -10.37 1.87 1.64
C ALA A 132 -10.76 0.86 2.74
N THR A 133 -10.20 1.04 3.91
CA THR A 133 -10.51 0.23 5.10
C THR A 133 -10.70 1.17 6.28
N ASP A 134 -11.83 1.02 6.97
CA ASP A 134 -12.11 1.78 8.17
C ASP A 134 -11.39 1.16 9.37
N VAL A 135 -10.70 1.99 10.12
CA VAL A 135 -9.98 1.61 11.33
C VAL A 135 -10.43 2.48 12.48
N THR A 136 -10.75 1.87 13.62
CA THR A 136 -11.07 2.61 14.84
C THR A 136 -9.94 2.44 15.84
N MET A 137 -9.41 3.56 16.31
CA MET A 137 -8.46 3.60 17.42
C MET A 137 -9.21 3.88 18.72
N GLY A 138 -8.94 3.11 19.75
CA GLY A 138 -9.44 3.37 21.11
C GLY A 138 -8.86 4.65 21.69
N VAL A 139 -9.43 5.11 22.80
CA VAL A 139 -8.85 6.24 23.54
C VAL A 139 -7.52 5.80 24.17
N VAL A 140 -6.44 6.47 23.80
CA VAL A 140 -5.08 6.19 24.27
C VAL A 140 -4.60 7.38 25.12
N SER A 141 -4.06 7.10 26.29
CA SER A 141 -3.54 8.15 27.18
C SER A 141 -2.29 8.81 26.60
N GLU A 142 -2.07 10.06 26.98
CA GLU A 142 -0.95 10.86 26.50
C GLU A 142 0.41 10.18 26.75
N ASP A 143 0.59 9.60 27.93
CA ASP A 143 1.83 8.88 28.30
C ASP A 143 2.09 7.68 27.37
N ARG A 144 1.04 6.95 26.97
CA ARG A 144 1.16 5.82 26.03
C ARG A 144 1.47 6.29 24.63
N LEU A 145 0.86 7.39 24.17
CA LEU A 145 1.19 7.98 22.87
C LEU A 145 2.64 8.47 22.84
N ALA A 146 3.09 9.18 23.89
CA ALA A 146 4.46 9.66 24.00
C ALA A 146 5.47 8.50 24.06
N ALA A 147 5.18 7.46 24.84
CA ALA A 147 6.02 6.26 24.91
C ALA A 147 6.14 5.56 23.54
N TYR A 148 5.04 5.47 22.76
CA TYR A 148 5.07 4.90 21.44
C TYR A 148 5.89 5.77 20.45
N VAL A 149 5.74 7.09 20.50
CA VAL A 149 6.55 7.99 19.68
C VAL A 149 8.04 7.86 20.00
N ALA A 150 8.39 7.70 21.29
CA ALA A 150 9.78 7.53 21.73
C ALA A 150 10.46 6.26 21.17
N THR A 151 9.69 5.26 20.71
CA THR A 151 10.26 4.08 20.05
C THR A 151 10.86 4.38 18.67
N GLY A 152 10.50 5.50 18.06
CA GLY A 152 10.86 5.84 16.68
C GLY A 152 10.04 5.12 15.61
N GLU A 153 9.26 4.09 15.96
CA GLU A 153 8.44 3.31 15.02
C GLU A 153 7.46 4.17 14.18
N PRO A 154 6.82 5.22 14.72
CA PRO A 154 5.88 6.07 13.98
C PRO A 154 6.46 6.84 12.80
N LEU A 155 7.75 7.17 12.83
CA LEU A 155 8.35 8.24 12.04
C LEU A 155 8.37 8.00 10.52
N ASP A 156 8.28 6.75 10.09
CA ASP A 156 8.26 6.39 8.67
C ASP A 156 6.89 5.86 8.19
N LYS A 157 5.84 6.07 9.00
CA LYS A 157 4.50 5.54 8.74
C LYS A 157 3.48 6.64 8.43
N ALA A 158 2.62 6.44 7.44
CA ALA A 158 1.46 7.28 7.22
C ALA A 158 0.55 7.27 8.46
N GLY A 159 0.09 8.44 8.90
CA GLY A 159 -0.70 8.57 10.13
C GLY A 159 0.07 8.26 11.42
N ALA A 160 1.39 8.15 11.36
CA ALA A 160 2.28 7.90 12.49
C ALA A 160 1.97 6.61 13.28
N TYR A 161 1.50 5.52 12.64
CA TYR A 161 1.29 4.25 13.33
C TYR A 161 1.49 3.03 12.43
N ALA A 162 1.80 1.88 13.04
CA ALA A 162 1.86 0.59 12.36
C ALA A 162 0.94 -0.42 13.05
N ILE A 163 -0.02 -0.98 12.29
CA ILE A 163 -0.94 -2.03 12.78
C ILE A 163 -0.20 -3.33 13.15
N GLN A 164 0.95 -3.58 12.56
CA GLN A 164 1.80 -4.75 12.84
C GLN A 164 2.84 -4.48 13.95
N GLY A 165 2.84 -3.27 14.52
CA GLY A 165 3.80 -2.84 15.55
C GLY A 165 3.13 -2.52 16.88
N GLY A 166 3.77 -1.64 17.66
CA GLY A 166 3.31 -1.23 18.99
C GLY A 166 1.92 -0.60 19.01
N ALA A 167 1.51 0.03 17.90
CA ALA A 167 0.16 0.60 17.78
C ALA A 167 -0.95 -0.43 17.55
N ALA A 168 -0.64 -1.71 17.35
CA ALA A 168 -1.67 -2.77 17.32
C ALA A 168 -2.55 -2.75 18.57
N ALA A 169 -1.97 -2.42 19.74
CA ALA A 169 -2.69 -2.31 21.00
C ALA A 169 -3.59 -1.06 21.12
N PHE A 170 -3.57 -0.16 20.13
CA PHE A 170 -4.41 1.03 20.10
C PHE A 170 -5.64 0.83 19.21
N VAL A 171 -5.57 -0.10 18.24
CA VAL A 171 -6.66 -0.38 17.30
C VAL A 171 -7.69 -1.31 17.94
N THR A 172 -8.95 -0.91 17.90
CA THR A 172 -10.07 -1.68 18.46
C THR A 172 -10.89 -2.38 17.39
N THR A 173 -10.94 -1.82 16.16
CA THR A 173 -11.76 -2.38 15.09
C THR A 173 -11.12 -2.10 13.73
N ILE A 174 -11.23 -3.06 12.82
CA ILE A 174 -10.94 -2.92 11.40
C ILE A 174 -12.18 -3.41 10.65
N CYS A 175 -12.72 -2.56 9.76
CA CYS A 175 -13.81 -2.92 8.86
C CYS A 175 -13.32 -2.81 7.42
N GLY A 176 -13.09 -3.95 6.77
CA GLY A 176 -12.49 -4.06 5.44
C GLY A 176 -11.25 -4.97 5.42
N SER A 177 -10.27 -4.63 4.59
CA SER A 177 -9.08 -5.46 4.35
C SER A 177 -7.94 -5.16 5.33
N TYR A 178 -7.57 -6.13 6.16
CA TYR A 178 -6.39 -6.03 7.03
C TYR A 178 -5.11 -5.81 6.23
N THR A 179 -4.95 -6.53 5.11
CA THR A 179 -3.75 -6.41 4.26
C THR A 179 -3.66 -5.03 3.60
N ASN A 180 -4.82 -4.39 3.34
CA ASN A 180 -4.86 -2.99 2.92
C ASN A 180 -4.31 -2.06 4.01
N VAL A 181 -4.68 -2.27 5.28
CA VAL A 181 -4.15 -1.48 6.41
C VAL A 181 -2.64 -1.66 6.57
N VAL A 182 -2.13 -2.86 6.29
CA VAL A 182 -0.68 -3.13 6.28
C VAL A 182 0.03 -2.40 5.13
N GLY A 183 -0.66 -2.19 3.99
CA GLY A 183 -0.17 -1.40 2.87
C GLY A 183 -0.31 -1.98 1.47
N LEU A 184 -1.03 -3.11 1.32
CA LEU A 184 -1.35 -3.70 0.02
C LEU A 184 -2.67 -4.49 0.12
N PRO A 185 -3.72 -4.15 -0.64
CA PRO A 185 -4.97 -4.92 -0.69
C PRO A 185 -4.74 -6.23 -1.47
N LEU A 186 -4.23 -7.24 -0.74
CA LEU A 186 -3.67 -8.45 -1.34
C LEU A 186 -4.69 -9.26 -2.13
N ALA A 187 -5.94 -9.33 -1.67
CA ALA A 187 -7.00 -10.07 -2.34
C ALA A 187 -7.27 -9.52 -3.74
N GLU A 188 -7.46 -8.21 -3.86
CA GLU A 188 -7.71 -7.51 -5.10
C GLU A 188 -6.50 -7.61 -6.05
N VAL A 189 -5.31 -7.41 -5.50
CA VAL A 189 -4.05 -7.55 -6.28
C VAL A 189 -3.90 -8.96 -6.84
N VAL A 190 -4.18 -10.00 -6.07
CA VAL A 190 -4.09 -11.39 -6.53
C VAL A 190 -5.08 -11.66 -7.67
N GLU A 191 -6.34 -11.21 -7.56
CA GLU A 191 -7.34 -11.40 -8.61
C GLU A 191 -6.95 -10.70 -9.91
N ILE A 192 -6.42 -9.48 -9.82
CA ILE A 192 -5.94 -8.77 -11.00
C ILE A 192 -4.74 -9.48 -11.62
N LEU A 193 -3.75 -9.90 -10.81
CA LEU A 193 -2.59 -10.64 -11.32
C LEU A 193 -2.97 -11.96 -11.99
N ARG A 194 -4.04 -12.62 -11.54
CA ARG A 194 -4.64 -13.78 -12.22
C ARG A 194 -5.22 -13.41 -13.59
N SER A 195 -5.97 -12.32 -13.67
CA SER A 195 -6.55 -11.84 -14.92
C SER A 195 -5.50 -11.45 -15.97
N TYR A 196 -4.30 -11.10 -15.49
CA TYR A 196 -3.13 -10.81 -16.31
C TYR A 196 -2.30 -12.06 -16.68
N GLY A 197 -2.65 -13.23 -16.16
CA GLY A 197 -1.90 -14.47 -16.38
C GLY A 197 -0.54 -14.52 -15.68
N VAL A 198 -0.29 -13.63 -14.71
CA VAL A 198 0.94 -13.60 -13.92
C VAL A 198 1.01 -14.79 -12.97
N ILE A 199 -0.16 -15.22 -12.47
CA ILE A 199 -0.30 -16.37 -11.58
C ILE A 199 -1.34 -17.33 -12.12
N ALA A 200 -1.03 -18.63 -12.03
CA ALA A 200 -1.95 -19.69 -12.43
C ALA A 200 -3.17 -19.78 -11.50
N PRO A 201 -4.34 -20.19 -11.99
CA PRO A 201 -5.44 -20.59 -11.14
C PRO A 201 -4.98 -21.75 -10.22
N ARG A 202 -5.25 -21.63 -8.95
CA ARG A 202 -5.09 -22.77 -8.00
C ARG A 202 -6.41 -23.45 -7.81
#